data_07a11254c8fa0b6ed05dbc532d9d7478
#
_entry.id   07a11254c8fa0b6ed05dbc532d9d7478
#
_cell.length_a   1.000
_cell.length_b   1.000
_cell.length_c   1.000
_cell.angle_alpha   90.00
_cell.angle_beta   90.00
_cell.angle_gamma   90.00
#
_symmetry.space_group_name_H-M   'P 1'
#
loop_
_entity.id
_entity.type
_entity.pdbx_description
1 polymer ?
#
loop_
_entity_poly.entity_id
_entity_poly.type
_entity_poly.pdbx_seq_one_letter_code
_entity_poly.pdbx_strand_id
1 'polypeptide(L)'
;MSLGSPASVSRLLRSHASSCLAPTDSAADPSSPSCTTACPSSVLRALPRAGGSILRSNLERVVKPNVAFLRECGLGACDIARLCIPTPSLLSISTERIRTAVARVEGLLGVPRGSPMFRHALQAVAFLNEEKITAKVEHLKKAFRWSDVEVGIAVSKAPTLMTRTKESLQRRSEFLISEVGLEPTYIAHRPVMLTYSLEGRLRPRYYAVKFLKENGLLKRGPSYFTVFNETDNVFREKYICPHKEAAPHLQKDYDAACKGEVPTNFRFT
;
A
#
# COMPACT_ATOMS: atom_id res chain seq x y z
N MET A 1 26.95 -24.57 -23.78
CA MET A 1 26.72 -23.66 -22.62
C MET A 1 25.31 -23.89 -22.18
N SER A 2 25.15 -24.68 -21.09
CA SER A 2 23.84 -25.13 -20.62
C SER A 2 23.07 -23.97 -19.98
N LEU A 3 21.95 -23.59 -20.56
CA LEU A 3 20.98 -22.67 -19.97
C LEU A 3 20.42 -23.36 -18.70
N GLY A 4 20.66 -22.75 -17.54
CA GLY A 4 20.15 -23.26 -16.29
C GLY A 4 18.64 -23.49 -16.37
N SER A 5 18.21 -24.72 -16.08
CA SER A 5 16.81 -25.15 -16.17
C SER A 5 15.88 -24.26 -15.35
N PRO A 6 14.66 -23.96 -15.83
CA PRO A 6 13.63 -23.22 -15.07
C PRO A 6 13.36 -23.78 -13.67
N ALA A 7 13.63 -25.08 -13.48
CA ALA A 7 13.54 -25.75 -12.20
C ALA A 7 14.54 -25.25 -11.15
N SER A 8 15.71 -24.70 -11.57
CA SER A 8 16.73 -24.20 -10.62
C SER A 8 16.36 -22.85 -10.00
N VAL A 9 15.72 -21.95 -10.75
CA VAL A 9 15.22 -20.66 -10.23
C VAL A 9 14.06 -20.89 -9.28
N SER A 10 13.12 -21.78 -9.66
CA SER A 10 12.01 -22.16 -8.81
C SER A 10 12.47 -22.87 -7.53
N ARG A 11 13.58 -23.61 -7.57
CA ARG A 11 14.16 -24.30 -6.42
C ARG A 11 14.87 -23.34 -5.48
N LEU A 12 15.58 -22.33 -6.01
CA LEU A 12 16.24 -21.28 -5.22
C LEU A 12 15.22 -20.43 -4.46
N LEU A 13 14.11 -20.08 -5.07
CA LEU A 13 13.02 -19.36 -4.44
C LEU A 13 12.22 -20.24 -3.46
N ARG A 14 12.08 -21.54 -3.73
CA ARG A 14 11.40 -22.49 -2.85
C ARG A 14 12.23 -22.90 -1.63
N SER A 15 13.53 -23.13 -1.77
CA SER A 15 14.39 -23.52 -0.64
C SER A 15 14.43 -22.44 0.45
N HIS A 16 14.26 -21.16 0.06
CA HIS A 16 14.21 -20.06 1.01
C HIS A 16 12.80 -19.77 1.55
N ALA A 17 11.74 -20.16 0.84
CA ALA A 17 10.38 -20.10 1.36
C ALA A 17 10.12 -21.18 2.44
N SER A 18 10.76 -22.35 2.32
CA SER A 18 10.63 -23.42 3.32
C SER A 18 11.34 -23.11 4.65
N SER A 19 12.41 -22.30 4.64
CA SER A 19 13.08 -21.88 5.88
C SER A 19 12.27 -20.85 6.70
N CYS A 20 11.23 -20.26 6.12
CA CYS A 20 10.30 -19.39 6.83
C CYS A 20 9.17 -20.17 7.55
N LEU A 21 9.17 -21.50 7.48
CA LEU A 21 8.11 -22.36 8.03
C LEU A 21 8.53 -23.08 9.34
N ALA A 22 9.71 -22.78 9.90
CA ALA A 22 10.08 -23.28 11.22
C ALA A 22 9.39 -22.45 12.31
N PRO A 23 8.60 -23.04 13.21
CA PRO A 23 8.08 -22.33 14.36
C PRO A 23 9.22 -22.06 15.34
N THR A 24 9.60 -20.80 15.50
CA THR A 24 10.38 -20.39 16.67
C THR A 24 9.39 -20.00 17.75
N ASP A 25 9.21 -20.85 18.74
CA ASP A 25 8.61 -20.52 20.02
C ASP A 25 9.44 -19.42 20.69
N SER A 26 8.99 -18.20 20.58
CA SER A 26 9.40 -17.08 21.43
C SER A 26 8.27 -16.09 21.49
N ALA A 27 7.86 -15.75 22.71
CA ALA A 27 6.73 -14.91 23.05
C ALA A 27 6.67 -13.63 22.21
N ALA A 28 5.63 -13.52 21.37
CA ALA A 28 5.38 -12.38 20.52
C ALA A 28 4.60 -11.32 21.30
N ASP A 29 5.13 -10.12 21.31
CA ASP A 29 4.49 -8.88 21.75
C ASP A 29 3.22 -8.61 20.89
N PRO A 30 2.02 -8.41 21.50
CA PRO A 30 0.76 -8.28 20.77
C PRO A 30 0.56 -6.94 20.04
N SER A 31 1.53 -6.04 20.02
CA SER A 31 1.44 -4.73 19.35
C SER A 31 2.07 -4.64 17.95
N SER A 32 2.66 -5.72 17.45
CA SER A 32 3.19 -5.81 16.09
C SER A 32 2.05 -6.16 15.12
N PRO A 33 1.86 -5.44 13.98
CA PRO A 33 0.91 -5.87 12.96
C PRO A 33 1.37 -7.21 12.42
N SER A 34 0.72 -8.27 12.90
CA SER A 34 1.00 -9.65 12.58
C SER A 34 1.12 -9.86 11.08
N CYS A 35 2.25 -10.39 10.67
CA CYS A 35 2.55 -10.91 9.33
C CYS A 35 1.72 -12.20 9.08
N THR A 36 0.42 -12.12 9.32
CA THR A 36 -0.54 -13.20 9.07
C THR A 36 -1.44 -12.78 7.92
N THR A 37 -1.23 -13.43 6.81
CA THR A 37 -2.11 -13.62 5.65
C THR A 37 -1.53 -13.16 4.31
N ALA A 38 -0.38 -13.70 3.94
CA ALA A 38 -0.15 -14.03 2.53
C ALA A 38 0.50 -15.40 2.52
N CYS A 39 -0.33 -16.43 2.43
CA CYS A 39 0.07 -17.82 2.32
C CYS A 39 1.17 -17.98 1.26
N PRO A 40 2.28 -18.71 1.53
CA PRO A 40 3.32 -19.00 0.56
C PRO A 40 2.81 -19.55 -0.78
N SER A 41 1.63 -20.17 -0.78
CA SER A 41 0.96 -20.70 -1.95
C SER A 41 0.53 -19.62 -2.97
N SER A 42 0.16 -18.40 -2.53
CA SER A 42 -0.20 -17.31 -3.45
C SER A 42 1.03 -16.74 -4.15
N VAL A 43 2.15 -16.65 -3.45
CA VAL A 43 3.44 -16.22 -4.00
C VAL A 43 3.94 -17.24 -5.02
N LEU A 44 3.83 -18.54 -4.72
CA LEU A 44 4.23 -19.63 -5.61
C LEU A 44 3.35 -19.72 -6.87
N ARG A 45 2.05 -19.37 -6.79
CA ARG A 45 1.16 -19.32 -7.96
C ARG A 45 1.40 -18.11 -8.87
N ALA A 46 1.93 -17.02 -8.34
CA ALA A 46 2.23 -15.81 -9.13
C ALA A 46 3.57 -15.91 -9.88
N LEU A 47 4.51 -16.75 -9.44
CA LEU A 47 5.82 -16.93 -10.05
C LEU A 47 5.78 -17.36 -11.54
N PRO A 48 4.87 -18.25 -12.00
CA PRO A 48 4.79 -18.61 -13.41
C PRO A 48 4.40 -17.44 -14.34
N ARG A 49 3.56 -16.51 -13.87
CA ARG A 49 3.16 -15.32 -14.63
C ARG A 49 4.25 -14.24 -14.64
N ALA A 50 5.02 -14.14 -13.57
CA ALA A 50 6.14 -13.20 -13.42
C ALA A 50 7.44 -13.71 -14.09
N GLY A 51 7.50 -15.02 -14.40
CA GLY A 51 8.73 -15.73 -14.74
C GLY A 51 9.36 -15.41 -16.08
N GLY A 52 8.63 -14.85 -17.06
CA GLY A 52 9.15 -14.65 -18.41
C GLY A 52 10.38 -13.75 -18.48
N SER A 53 10.46 -12.70 -17.69
CA SER A 53 11.61 -11.78 -17.62
C SER A 53 12.80 -12.43 -16.91
N ILE A 54 12.55 -13.09 -15.77
CA ILE A 54 13.59 -13.75 -14.97
C ILE A 54 14.18 -14.95 -15.71
N LEU A 55 13.34 -15.73 -16.42
CA LEU A 55 13.75 -16.93 -17.17
C LEU A 55 14.65 -16.60 -18.36
N ARG A 56 14.53 -15.39 -18.93
CA ARG A 56 15.38 -14.90 -20.03
C ARG A 56 16.67 -14.26 -19.55
N SER A 57 16.80 -13.99 -18.26
CA SER A 57 17.97 -13.34 -17.67
C SER A 57 19.03 -14.35 -17.26
N ASN A 58 20.29 -13.95 -17.31
CA ASN A 58 21.39 -14.79 -16.81
C ASN A 58 21.31 -14.88 -15.29
N LEU A 59 21.00 -16.10 -14.80
CA LEU A 59 20.82 -16.37 -13.39
C LEU A 59 22.07 -16.04 -12.57
N GLU A 60 23.25 -16.48 -13.05
CA GLU A 60 24.51 -16.34 -12.32
C GLU A 60 25.03 -14.90 -12.33
N ARG A 61 24.97 -14.24 -13.49
CA ARG A 61 25.55 -12.90 -13.67
C ARG A 61 24.64 -11.75 -13.27
N VAL A 62 23.31 -11.95 -13.25
CA VAL A 62 22.35 -10.86 -13.01
C VAL A 62 21.47 -11.16 -11.82
N VAL A 63 20.74 -12.27 -11.82
CA VAL A 63 19.71 -12.51 -10.79
C VAL A 63 20.32 -12.77 -9.42
N LYS A 64 21.34 -13.64 -9.32
CA LYS A 64 22.00 -13.94 -8.03
C LYS A 64 22.66 -12.71 -7.38
N PRO A 65 23.46 -11.89 -8.11
CA PRO A 65 24.01 -10.65 -7.55
C PRO A 65 22.93 -9.67 -7.09
N ASN A 66 21.82 -9.54 -7.84
CA ASN A 66 20.71 -8.67 -7.46
C ASN A 66 20.01 -9.14 -6.18
N VAL A 67 19.78 -10.45 -6.05
CA VAL A 67 19.22 -11.02 -4.80
C VAL A 67 20.18 -10.83 -3.64
N ALA A 68 21.48 -11.05 -3.83
CA ALA A 68 22.50 -10.84 -2.79
C ALA A 68 22.49 -9.38 -2.31
N PHE A 69 22.52 -8.42 -3.24
CA PHE A 69 22.50 -7.00 -2.93
C PHE A 69 21.20 -6.57 -2.21
N LEU A 70 20.04 -7.07 -2.62
CA LEU A 70 18.77 -6.77 -1.92
C LEU A 70 18.75 -7.33 -0.50
N ARG A 71 19.41 -8.48 -0.24
CA ARG A 71 19.59 -9.01 1.11
C ARG A 71 20.52 -8.13 1.95
N GLU A 72 21.62 -7.64 1.39
CA GLU A 72 22.49 -6.65 2.03
C GLU A 72 21.74 -5.37 2.41
N CYS A 73 20.71 -5.00 1.62
CA CYS A 73 19.81 -3.90 1.95
C CYS A 73 18.76 -4.24 3.04
N GLY A 74 18.83 -5.42 3.66
CA GLY A 74 17.94 -5.83 4.75
C GLY A 74 16.62 -6.46 4.30
N LEU A 75 16.45 -6.79 3.01
CA LEU A 75 15.24 -7.48 2.54
C LEU A 75 15.34 -8.99 2.75
N GLY A 76 14.41 -9.55 3.50
CA GLY A 76 14.27 -10.99 3.66
C GLY A 76 13.83 -11.71 2.39
N ALA A 77 13.95 -13.04 2.36
CA ALA A 77 13.53 -13.84 1.20
C ALA A 77 12.06 -13.64 0.81
N CYS A 78 11.16 -13.51 1.81
CA CYS A 78 9.74 -13.23 1.60
C CYS A 78 9.50 -11.85 0.99
N ASP A 79 10.27 -10.83 1.40
CA ASP A 79 10.13 -9.48 0.85
C ASP A 79 10.61 -9.41 -0.58
N ILE A 80 11.73 -10.07 -0.91
CA ILE A 80 12.22 -10.19 -2.29
C ILE A 80 11.19 -10.92 -3.16
N ALA A 81 10.61 -12.02 -2.66
CA ALA A 81 9.56 -12.73 -3.39
C ALA A 81 8.32 -11.84 -3.63
N ARG A 82 7.86 -11.10 -2.61
CA ARG A 82 6.75 -10.14 -2.73
C ARG A 82 7.06 -8.99 -3.68
N LEU A 83 8.31 -8.54 -3.75
CA LEU A 83 8.77 -7.51 -4.67
C LEU A 83 8.72 -8.01 -6.13
N CYS A 84 9.03 -9.28 -6.36
CA CYS A 84 9.04 -9.89 -7.69
C CYS A 84 7.64 -10.15 -8.28
N ILE A 85 6.58 -10.24 -7.46
CA ILE A 85 5.22 -10.48 -7.95
C ILE A 85 4.76 -9.34 -8.87
N PRO A 86 4.73 -8.07 -8.41
CA PRO A 86 4.30 -6.95 -9.24
C PRO A 86 5.40 -6.42 -10.17
N THR A 87 6.68 -6.67 -9.86
CA THR A 87 7.84 -6.12 -10.56
C THR A 87 8.92 -7.17 -10.83
N PRO A 88 8.61 -8.24 -11.59
CA PRO A 88 9.56 -9.33 -11.83
C PRO A 88 10.82 -8.88 -12.55
N SER A 89 10.70 -7.85 -13.40
CA SER A 89 11.83 -7.26 -14.13
C SER A 89 12.89 -6.63 -13.22
N LEU A 90 12.59 -6.35 -11.96
CA LEU A 90 13.56 -5.77 -11.03
C LEU A 90 14.78 -6.67 -10.82
N LEU A 91 14.60 -7.99 -10.77
CA LEU A 91 15.73 -8.93 -10.66
C LEU A 91 16.50 -9.14 -11.97
N SER A 92 15.96 -8.69 -13.10
CA SER A 92 16.58 -8.87 -14.43
C SER A 92 17.29 -7.63 -14.97
N ILE A 93 17.20 -6.49 -14.31
CA ILE A 93 17.98 -5.29 -14.64
C ILE A 93 19.42 -5.39 -14.09
N SER A 94 20.32 -4.53 -14.57
CA SER A 94 21.70 -4.49 -14.04
C SER A 94 21.72 -4.15 -12.55
N THR A 95 22.68 -4.70 -11.81
CA THR A 95 22.86 -4.43 -10.39
C THR A 95 23.06 -2.94 -10.11
N GLU A 96 23.72 -2.22 -11.03
CA GLU A 96 23.93 -0.78 -10.93
C GLU A 96 22.58 -0.01 -10.92
N ARG A 97 21.63 -0.41 -11.76
CA ARG A 97 20.30 0.21 -11.75
C ARG A 97 19.53 -0.04 -10.46
N ILE A 98 19.72 -1.22 -9.83
CA ILE A 98 19.13 -1.49 -8.51
C ILE A 98 19.81 -0.63 -7.44
N ARG A 99 21.15 -0.48 -7.50
CA ARG A 99 21.90 0.41 -6.58
C ARG A 99 21.40 1.86 -6.70
N THR A 100 21.23 2.35 -7.90
CA THR A 100 20.66 3.68 -8.16
C THR A 100 19.24 3.82 -7.62
N ALA A 101 18.39 2.79 -7.79
CA ALA A 101 17.05 2.81 -7.24
C ALA A 101 17.05 2.84 -5.70
N VAL A 102 17.93 2.06 -5.07
CA VAL A 102 18.12 2.08 -3.61
C VAL A 102 18.61 3.44 -3.14
N ALA A 103 19.60 4.05 -3.80
CA ALA A 103 20.09 5.40 -3.45
C ALA A 103 18.97 6.45 -3.54
N ARG A 104 18.07 6.35 -4.53
CA ARG A 104 16.90 7.24 -4.63
C ARG A 104 15.91 7.04 -3.50
N VAL A 105 15.68 5.79 -3.09
CA VAL A 105 14.82 5.49 -1.94
C VAL A 105 15.34 6.12 -0.66
N GLU A 106 16.63 6.02 -0.41
CA GLU A 106 17.27 6.60 0.78
C GLU A 106 17.38 8.13 0.68
N GLY A 107 17.89 8.64 -0.44
CA GLY A 107 18.20 10.07 -0.61
C GLY A 107 16.98 10.93 -0.92
N LEU A 108 16.05 10.48 -1.79
CA LEU A 108 14.92 11.30 -2.21
C LEU A 108 13.64 11.04 -1.42
N LEU A 109 13.43 9.80 -0.96
CA LEU A 109 12.23 9.46 -0.20
C LEU A 109 12.45 9.40 1.30
N GLY A 110 13.69 9.43 1.77
CA GLY A 110 14.05 9.36 3.19
C GLY A 110 13.67 8.02 3.86
N VAL A 111 13.59 6.93 3.07
CA VAL A 111 13.23 5.60 3.60
C VAL A 111 14.50 4.77 3.80
N PRO A 112 14.94 4.52 5.04
CA PRO A 112 16.18 3.81 5.30
C PRO A 112 16.07 2.31 4.98
N ARG A 113 17.22 1.69 4.66
CA ARG A 113 17.34 0.24 4.51
C ARG A 113 16.89 -0.46 5.80
N GLY A 114 16.31 -1.64 5.67
CA GLY A 114 15.77 -2.40 6.80
C GLY A 114 14.43 -1.86 7.34
N SER A 115 13.96 -0.68 6.91
CA SER A 115 12.62 -0.20 7.25
C SER A 115 11.54 -1.13 6.68
N PRO A 116 10.43 -1.38 7.40
CA PRO A 116 9.28 -2.12 6.87
C PRO A 116 8.72 -1.51 5.57
N MET A 117 8.90 -0.20 5.37
CA MET A 117 8.46 0.50 4.18
C MET A 117 9.48 0.45 3.02
N PHE A 118 10.72 0.01 3.25
CA PHE A 118 11.79 0.01 2.24
C PHE A 118 11.40 -0.78 0.98
N ARG A 119 10.85 -1.98 1.14
CA ARG A 119 10.35 -2.80 0.02
C ARG A 119 9.31 -2.05 -0.81
N HIS A 120 8.37 -1.38 -0.15
CA HIS A 120 7.31 -0.62 -0.83
C HIS A 120 7.86 0.62 -1.54
N ALA A 121 8.83 1.30 -0.93
CA ALA A 121 9.51 2.44 -1.52
C ALA A 121 10.30 2.03 -2.77
N LEU A 122 11.07 0.95 -2.68
CA LEU A 122 11.82 0.41 -3.80
C LEU A 122 10.89 0.01 -4.95
N GLN A 123 9.80 -0.69 -4.67
CA GLN A 123 8.78 -1.03 -5.67
C GLN A 123 8.19 0.21 -6.36
N ALA A 124 7.96 1.28 -5.61
CA ALA A 124 7.33 2.49 -6.12
C ALA A 124 8.24 3.29 -7.07
N VAL A 125 9.56 3.27 -6.87
CA VAL A 125 10.50 4.12 -7.62
C VAL A 125 11.54 3.39 -8.47
N ALA A 126 11.59 2.06 -8.42
CA ALA A 126 12.62 1.26 -9.10
C ALA A 126 12.80 1.59 -10.59
N PHE A 127 11.70 1.94 -11.27
CA PHE A 127 11.67 2.26 -12.70
C PHE A 127 11.42 3.74 -13.00
N LEU A 128 11.39 4.60 -11.97
CA LEU A 128 11.27 6.03 -12.14
C LEU A 128 12.67 6.67 -12.21
N ASN A 129 12.84 7.65 -13.12
CA ASN A 129 13.98 8.52 -13.07
C ASN A 129 13.79 9.63 -12.02
N GLU A 130 14.85 10.33 -11.67
CA GLU A 130 14.86 11.37 -10.64
C GLU A 130 13.87 12.49 -10.94
N GLU A 131 13.81 12.95 -12.20
CA GLU A 131 12.87 13.97 -12.65
C GLU A 131 11.40 13.60 -12.40
N LYS A 132 11.04 12.33 -12.69
CA LYS A 132 9.68 11.85 -12.42
C LYS A 132 9.38 11.75 -10.93
N ILE A 133 10.36 11.37 -10.11
CA ILE A 133 10.22 11.34 -8.65
C ILE A 133 9.99 12.77 -8.14
N THR A 134 10.84 13.71 -8.54
CA THR A 134 10.73 15.13 -8.16
C THR A 134 9.39 15.71 -8.60
N ALA A 135 8.96 15.47 -9.84
CA ALA A 135 7.67 15.93 -10.34
C ALA A 135 6.48 15.38 -9.53
N LYS A 136 6.57 14.14 -9.06
CA LYS A 136 5.54 13.54 -8.19
C LYS A 136 5.55 14.15 -6.79
N VAL A 137 6.71 14.41 -6.21
CA VAL A 137 6.87 15.11 -4.93
C VAL A 137 6.26 16.52 -5.01
N GLU A 138 6.60 17.28 -6.05
CA GLU A 138 6.03 18.62 -6.26
C GLU A 138 4.50 18.58 -6.47
N HIS A 139 4.00 17.55 -7.13
CA HIS A 139 2.56 17.38 -7.26
C HIS A 139 1.89 17.11 -5.90
N LEU A 140 2.47 16.26 -5.04
CA LEU A 140 1.96 16.02 -3.69
C LEU A 140 1.95 17.32 -2.85
N LYS A 141 3.01 18.11 -2.91
CA LYS A 141 3.10 19.43 -2.24
C LYS A 141 1.94 20.33 -2.65
N LYS A 142 1.71 20.45 -3.96
CA LYS A 142 0.62 21.30 -4.49
C LYS A 142 -0.77 20.76 -4.14
N ALA A 143 -1.00 19.46 -4.33
CA ALA A 143 -2.31 18.85 -4.13
C ALA A 143 -2.76 18.91 -2.65
N PHE A 144 -1.86 18.67 -1.73
CA PHE A 144 -2.17 18.61 -0.29
C PHE A 144 -1.73 19.84 0.49
N ARG A 145 -1.14 20.86 -0.17
CA ARG A 145 -0.56 22.05 0.48
C ARG A 145 0.51 21.69 1.52
N TRP A 146 1.30 20.66 1.23
CA TRP A 146 2.33 20.16 2.12
C TRP A 146 3.66 20.89 1.95
N SER A 147 4.35 21.08 3.06
CA SER A 147 5.78 21.44 3.09
C SER A 147 6.65 20.24 2.68
N ASP A 148 7.95 20.48 2.44
CA ASP A 148 8.92 19.41 2.16
C ASP A 148 8.98 18.37 3.27
N VAL A 149 8.91 18.80 4.52
CA VAL A 149 8.91 17.95 5.71
C VAL A 149 7.67 17.05 5.72
N GLU A 150 6.49 17.60 5.46
CA GLU A 150 5.23 16.84 5.45
C GLU A 150 5.18 15.83 4.31
N VAL A 151 5.68 16.18 3.13
CA VAL A 151 5.81 15.21 2.02
C VAL A 151 6.78 14.09 2.41
N GLY A 152 7.93 14.41 3.00
CA GLY A 152 8.89 13.42 3.50
C GLY A 152 8.23 12.45 4.50
N ILE A 153 7.47 12.97 5.47
CA ILE A 153 6.72 12.17 6.44
C ILE A 153 5.68 11.27 5.74
N ALA A 154 4.91 11.84 4.82
CA ALA A 154 3.86 11.10 4.13
C ALA A 154 4.42 9.99 3.24
N VAL A 155 5.46 10.28 2.46
CA VAL A 155 6.07 9.33 1.53
C VAL A 155 6.86 8.25 2.27
N SER A 156 7.55 8.57 3.36
CA SER A 156 8.25 7.56 4.17
C SER A 156 7.29 6.56 4.82
N LYS A 157 6.10 7.02 5.24
CA LYS A 157 5.05 6.15 5.82
C LYS A 157 4.20 5.42 4.78
N ALA A 158 4.01 5.99 3.59
CA ALA A 158 3.21 5.42 2.51
C ALA A 158 3.85 5.65 1.14
N PRO A 159 4.96 4.97 0.81
CA PRO A 159 5.68 5.14 -0.46
C PRO A 159 4.80 4.84 -1.70
N THR A 160 3.75 4.05 -1.52
CA THR A 160 2.77 3.74 -2.58
C THR A 160 2.06 4.97 -3.13
N LEU A 161 2.11 6.13 -2.46
CA LEU A 161 1.64 7.41 -3.01
C LEU A 161 2.37 7.77 -4.30
N MET A 162 3.64 7.39 -4.43
CA MET A 162 4.44 7.61 -5.64
C MET A 162 3.94 6.82 -6.87
N THR A 163 3.09 5.80 -6.66
CA THR A 163 2.48 5.03 -7.75
C THR A 163 1.13 5.59 -8.22
N ARG A 164 0.53 6.50 -7.45
CA ARG A 164 -0.79 7.07 -7.76
C ARG A 164 -0.70 8.08 -8.91
N THR A 165 -1.81 8.22 -9.65
CA THR A 165 -1.94 9.26 -10.68
C THR A 165 -2.23 10.62 -10.03
N LYS A 166 -1.92 11.70 -10.77
CA LYS A 166 -2.17 13.08 -10.32
C LYS A 166 -3.65 13.33 -10.03
N GLU A 167 -4.51 12.89 -10.93
CA GLU A 167 -5.96 13.04 -10.84
C GLU A 167 -6.52 12.31 -9.61
N SER A 168 -6.01 11.11 -9.35
CA SER A 168 -6.39 10.31 -8.19
C SER A 168 -6.01 10.97 -6.87
N LEU A 169 -4.83 11.60 -6.79
CA LEU A 169 -4.36 12.33 -5.62
C LEU A 169 -5.14 13.63 -5.44
N GLN A 170 -5.38 14.37 -6.52
CA GLN A 170 -6.15 15.61 -6.50
C GLN A 170 -7.57 15.39 -5.97
N ARG A 171 -8.30 14.40 -6.50
CA ARG A 171 -9.66 14.06 -6.03
C ARG A 171 -9.71 13.68 -4.55
N ARG A 172 -8.67 12.99 -4.04
CA ARG A 172 -8.57 12.66 -2.61
C ARG A 172 -8.27 13.89 -1.75
N SER A 173 -7.42 14.77 -2.24
CA SER A 173 -7.10 16.02 -1.56
C SER A 173 -8.35 16.91 -1.42
N GLU A 174 -9.05 17.13 -2.51
CA GLU A 174 -10.30 17.90 -2.55
C GLU A 174 -11.33 17.32 -1.57
N PHE A 175 -11.53 16.01 -1.61
CA PHE A 175 -12.45 15.34 -0.69
C PHE A 175 -12.02 15.49 0.78
N LEU A 176 -10.77 15.13 1.11
CA LEU A 176 -10.34 15.07 2.51
C LEU A 176 -10.18 16.46 3.14
N ILE A 177 -9.71 17.45 2.36
CA ILE A 177 -9.47 18.82 2.86
C ILE A 177 -10.75 19.64 2.79
N SER A 178 -11.43 19.66 1.63
CA SER A 178 -12.53 20.60 1.43
C SER A 178 -13.88 20.05 1.92
N GLU A 179 -14.13 18.73 1.80
CA GLU A 179 -15.41 18.13 2.14
C GLU A 179 -15.42 17.56 3.56
N VAL A 180 -14.38 16.79 3.92
CA VAL A 180 -14.25 16.21 5.28
C VAL A 180 -13.71 17.23 6.29
N GLY A 181 -12.97 18.24 5.83
CA GLY A 181 -12.40 19.29 6.66
C GLY A 181 -11.15 18.84 7.45
N LEU A 182 -10.36 17.92 6.89
CA LEU A 182 -9.13 17.48 7.55
C LEU A 182 -7.96 18.43 7.25
N GLU A 183 -7.19 18.75 8.28
CA GLU A 183 -5.98 19.54 8.14
C GLU A 183 -4.91 18.83 7.29
N PRO A 184 -4.23 19.51 6.37
CA PRO A 184 -3.14 18.95 5.56
C PRO A 184 -2.09 18.21 6.38
N THR A 185 -1.62 18.79 7.47
CA THR A 185 -0.64 18.20 8.39
C THR A 185 -1.15 16.90 9.01
N TYR A 186 -2.44 16.85 9.37
CA TYR A 186 -3.07 15.63 9.89
C TYR A 186 -3.03 14.49 8.86
N ILE A 187 -3.30 14.81 7.59
CA ILE A 187 -3.25 13.85 6.49
C ILE A 187 -1.80 13.37 6.25
N ALA A 188 -0.81 14.27 6.28
CA ALA A 188 0.61 13.94 6.12
C ALA A 188 1.10 12.92 7.16
N HIS A 189 0.64 13.04 8.40
CA HIS A 189 0.99 12.10 9.46
C HIS A 189 0.24 10.75 9.38
N ARG A 190 -0.87 10.67 8.62
CA ARG A 190 -1.73 9.49 8.43
C ARG A 190 -1.98 9.18 6.95
N PRO A 191 -0.93 9.09 6.13
CA PRO A 191 -1.06 9.01 4.67
C PRO A 191 -1.69 7.72 4.16
N VAL A 192 -1.82 6.71 5.02
CA VAL A 192 -2.52 5.45 4.68
C VAL A 192 -3.95 5.71 4.18
N MET A 193 -4.61 6.78 4.63
CA MET A 193 -5.94 7.17 4.13
C MET A 193 -5.95 7.38 2.61
N LEU A 194 -4.86 7.89 2.05
CA LEU A 194 -4.72 8.15 0.62
C LEU A 194 -4.54 6.86 -0.22
N THR A 195 -4.30 5.73 0.43
CA THR A 195 -4.15 4.44 -0.25
C THR A 195 -5.50 3.76 -0.49
N TYR A 196 -6.55 4.14 0.25
CA TYR A 196 -7.88 3.58 0.12
C TYR A 196 -8.63 4.08 -1.11
N SER A 197 -9.65 3.31 -1.53
CA SER A 197 -10.56 3.72 -2.59
C SER A 197 -11.37 4.95 -2.15
N LEU A 198 -11.37 6.00 -2.97
CA LEU A 198 -12.17 7.19 -2.71
C LEU A 198 -13.66 6.85 -2.77
N GLU A 199 -14.11 6.27 -3.88
CA GLU A 199 -15.52 5.97 -4.13
C GLU A 199 -16.00 4.74 -3.34
N GLY A 200 -15.20 3.68 -3.26
CA GLY A 200 -15.62 2.43 -2.60
C GLY A 200 -15.39 2.39 -1.09
N ARG A 201 -14.74 3.40 -0.49
CA ARG A 201 -14.46 3.37 0.95
C ARG A 201 -14.54 4.72 1.65
N LEU A 202 -13.78 5.73 1.20
CA LEU A 202 -13.70 7.00 1.92
C LEU A 202 -15.05 7.73 1.91
N ARG A 203 -15.63 7.94 0.75
CA ARG A 203 -16.93 8.62 0.58
C ARG A 203 -18.06 7.88 1.28
N PRO A 204 -18.29 6.58 1.01
CA PRO A 204 -19.40 5.87 1.65
C PRO A 204 -19.35 5.94 3.18
N ARG A 205 -18.16 5.78 3.77
CA ARG A 205 -17.99 5.81 5.22
C ARG A 205 -18.16 7.21 5.80
N TYR A 206 -17.65 8.23 5.12
CA TYR A 206 -17.83 9.61 5.53
C TYR A 206 -19.32 9.97 5.59
N TYR A 207 -20.04 9.70 4.51
CA TYR A 207 -21.46 10.05 4.43
C TYR A 207 -22.32 9.22 5.39
N ALA A 208 -22.04 7.94 5.57
CA ALA A 208 -22.73 7.14 6.57
C ALA A 208 -22.57 7.72 7.98
N VAL A 209 -21.34 8.06 8.38
CA VAL A 209 -21.08 8.69 9.68
C VAL A 209 -21.67 10.10 9.78
N LYS A 210 -21.61 10.88 8.70
CA LYS A 210 -22.24 12.21 8.63
C LYS A 210 -23.76 12.12 8.84
N PHE A 211 -24.42 11.22 8.10
CA PHE A 211 -25.85 10.95 8.25
C PHE A 211 -26.23 10.57 9.69
N LEU A 212 -25.49 9.66 10.30
CA LEU A 212 -25.74 9.24 11.66
C LEU A 212 -25.58 10.38 12.68
N LYS A 213 -24.61 11.27 12.45
CA LYS A 213 -24.40 12.46 13.30
C LYS A 213 -25.55 13.46 13.16
N GLU A 214 -25.93 13.78 11.94
CA GLU A 214 -26.98 14.76 11.63
C GLU A 214 -28.36 14.32 12.15
N ASN A 215 -28.60 13.01 12.21
CA ASN A 215 -29.83 12.45 12.76
C ASN A 215 -29.75 12.13 14.27
N GLY A 216 -28.68 12.55 14.96
CA GLY A 216 -28.54 12.35 16.41
C GLY A 216 -28.31 10.90 16.86
N LEU A 217 -28.02 9.99 15.89
CA LEU A 217 -27.82 8.57 16.14
C LEU A 217 -26.41 8.24 16.70
N LEU A 218 -25.47 9.18 16.59
CA LEU A 218 -24.14 9.07 17.18
C LEU A 218 -23.93 10.14 18.24
N LYS A 219 -23.80 9.71 19.50
CA LYS A 219 -23.56 10.61 20.65
C LYS A 219 -22.18 11.29 20.58
N ARG A 220 -21.18 10.63 20.00
CA ARG A 220 -19.81 11.12 19.88
C ARG A 220 -19.27 10.84 18.48
N GLY A 221 -18.79 11.85 17.79
CA GLY A 221 -18.21 11.68 16.45
C GLY A 221 -16.89 10.92 16.51
N PRO A 222 -16.76 9.78 15.82
CA PRO A 222 -15.48 9.08 15.70
C PRO A 222 -14.45 9.90 14.93
N SER A 223 -13.16 9.61 15.14
CA SER A 223 -12.11 10.11 14.28
C SER A 223 -12.28 9.55 12.86
N TYR A 224 -12.25 10.39 11.84
CA TYR A 224 -12.32 9.93 10.46
C TYR A 224 -11.18 9.00 10.06
N PHE A 225 -10.00 9.16 10.67
CA PHE A 225 -8.91 8.19 10.48
C PHE A 225 -9.32 6.78 10.92
N THR A 226 -9.92 6.63 12.09
CA THR A 226 -10.42 5.35 12.58
C THR A 226 -11.50 4.78 11.65
N VAL A 227 -12.48 5.61 11.28
CA VAL A 227 -13.56 5.25 10.35
C VAL A 227 -13.02 4.71 9.03
N PHE A 228 -12.03 5.39 8.44
CA PHE A 228 -11.46 5.00 7.16
C PHE A 228 -10.55 3.77 7.26
N ASN A 229 -9.90 3.55 8.41
CA ASN A 229 -8.92 2.49 8.59
C ASN A 229 -9.54 1.14 9.01
N GLU A 230 -10.70 1.12 9.64
CA GLU A 230 -11.39 -0.11 10.05
C GLU A 230 -11.67 -1.05 8.87
N THR A 231 -11.76 -2.36 9.13
CA THR A 231 -12.24 -3.32 8.13
C THR A 231 -13.71 -3.06 7.81
N ASP A 232 -14.21 -3.58 6.70
CA ASP A 232 -15.62 -3.35 6.32
C ASP A 232 -16.58 -3.99 7.34
N ASN A 233 -16.27 -5.18 7.83
CA ASN A 233 -17.07 -5.86 8.84
C ASN A 233 -17.16 -5.05 10.13
N VAL A 234 -16.01 -4.57 10.64
CA VAL A 234 -15.97 -3.75 11.87
C VAL A 234 -16.73 -2.44 11.68
N PHE A 235 -16.60 -1.80 10.53
CA PHE A 235 -17.36 -0.58 10.22
C PHE A 235 -18.87 -0.85 10.21
N ARG A 236 -19.33 -1.92 9.60
CA ARG A 236 -20.76 -2.31 9.57
C ARG A 236 -21.27 -2.61 10.96
N GLU A 237 -20.55 -3.39 11.75
CA GLU A 237 -20.92 -3.74 13.13
C GLU A 237 -21.03 -2.51 14.03
N LYS A 238 -20.18 -1.50 13.83
CA LYS A 238 -20.16 -0.30 14.68
C LYS A 238 -21.13 0.79 14.23
N TYR A 239 -21.31 0.99 12.92
CA TYR A 239 -22.00 2.17 12.39
C TYR A 239 -23.26 1.86 11.58
N ILE A 240 -23.41 0.64 11.07
CA ILE A 240 -24.60 0.29 10.26
C ILE A 240 -25.55 -0.59 11.06
N CYS A 241 -25.06 -1.72 11.58
CA CYS A 241 -25.91 -2.71 12.26
C CYS A 241 -26.67 -2.19 13.49
N PRO A 242 -26.08 -1.34 14.35
CA PRO A 242 -26.79 -0.83 15.53
C PRO A 242 -27.96 0.10 15.19
N HIS A 243 -27.98 0.65 13.98
CA HIS A 243 -28.97 1.66 13.56
C HIS A 243 -30.02 1.13 12.56
N LYS A 244 -30.14 -0.20 12.40
CA LYS A 244 -31.06 -0.83 11.45
C LYS A 244 -32.53 -0.47 11.68
N GLU A 245 -32.93 -0.35 12.95
CA GLU A 245 -34.31 0.01 13.30
C GLU A 245 -34.58 1.50 13.07
N ALA A 246 -33.64 2.37 13.47
CA ALA A 246 -33.78 3.82 13.33
C ALA A 246 -33.54 4.31 11.88
N ALA A 247 -32.75 3.58 11.10
CA ALA A 247 -32.42 3.93 9.71
C ALA A 247 -32.39 2.67 8.80
N PRO A 248 -33.56 2.07 8.47
CA PRO A 248 -33.64 0.79 7.75
C PRO A 248 -32.97 0.81 6.37
N HIS A 249 -32.93 1.97 5.70
CA HIS A 249 -32.35 2.15 4.38
C HIS A 249 -30.82 2.31 4.40
N LEU A 250 -30.22 2.66 5.56
CA LEU A 250 -28.80 3.00 5.69
C LEU A 250 -27.86 1.89 5.16
N GLN A 251 -28.19 0.63 5.43
CA GLN A 251 -27.38 -0.48 4.94
C GLN A 251 -27.41 -0.60 3.42
N LYS A 252 -28.61 -0.48 2.83
CA LYS A 252 -28.77 -0.55 1.36
C LYS A 252 -28.04 0.61 0.68
N ASP A 253 -28.17 1.81 1.23
CA ASP A 253 -27.53 3.01 0.69
C ASP A 253 -26.00 2.94 0.81
N TYR A 254 -25.48 2.43 1.94
CA TYR A 254 -24.04 2.19 2.10
C TYR A 254 -23.51 1.17 1.09
N ASP A 255 -24.24 0.07 0.87
CA ASP A 255 -23.87 -0.97 -0.09
C ASP A 255 -23.87 -0.45 -1.53
N ALA A 256 -24.84 0.36 -1.90
CA ALA A 256 -24.93 1.02 -3.21
C ALA A 256 -23.77 2.01 -3.40
N ALA A 257 -23.51 2.85 -2.38
CA ALA A 257 -22.41 3.81 -2.41
C ALA A 257 -21.03 3.13 -2.55
N CYS A 258 -20.80 1.99 -1.88
CA CYS A 258 -19.57 1.21 -2.02
C CYS A 258 -19.35 0.67 -3.45
N LYS A 259 -20.42 0.48 -4.21
CA LYS A 259 -20.38 0.08 -5.63
C LYS A 259 -20.26 1.26 -6.59
N GLY A 260 -20.31 2.50 -6.07
CA GLY A 260 -20.31 3.73 -6.88
C GLY A 260 -21.69 4.13 -7.41
N GLU A 261 -22.77 3.49 -6.92
CA GLU A 261 -24.14 3.86 -7.22
C GLU A 261 -24.55 5.06 -6.35
N VAL A 262 -25.43 5.95 -6.88
CA VAL A 262 -25.98 7.08 -6.10
C VAL A 262 -27.11 6.54 -5.23
N PRO A 263 -27.00 6.56 -3.90
CA PRO A 263 -28.06 6.08 -3.03
C PRO A 263 -29.32 6.96 -3.13
N THR A 264 -30.49 6.34 -3.09
CA THR A 264 -31.78 7.02 -3.23
C THR A 264 -32.11 7.97 -2.07
N ASN A 265 -31.63 7.65 -0.85
CA ASN A 265 -31.92 8.43 0.38
C ASN A 265 -30.68 9.11 0.96
N PHE A 266 -29.51 8.75 0.50
CA PHE A 266 -28.24 9.39 0.80
C PHE A 266 -28.00 10.51 -0.21
N ARG A 267 -28.47 11.69 0.08
CA ARG A 267 -28.11 12.85 -0.73
C ARG A 267 -26.65 13.19 -0.44
N PHE A 268 -25.77 12.79 -1.34
CA PHE A 268 -24.43 13.33 -1.45
C PHE A 268 -24.53 14.70 -2.12
N THR A 269 -24.89 15.71 -1.36
CA THR A 269 -24.84 17.10 -1.81
C THR A 269 -23.70 17.80 -1.14
#